data_2f2a289eee368269ff034352b4a8505a
#
_entry.id   2f2a289eee368269ff034352b4a8505a
#
_cell.length_a   1.000
_cell.length_b   1.000
_cell.length_c   1.000
_cell.angle_alpha   90.00
_cell.angle_beta   90.00
_cell.angle_gamma   90.00
#
_symmetry.space_group_name_H-M   'P 1'
#
loop_
_entity.id
_entity.type
_entity.pdbx_description
1 polymer ?
#
loop_
_entity_poly.entity_id
_entity_poly.type
_entity_poly.pdbx_seq_one_letter_code
_entity_poly.pdbx_strand_id
1 'polypeptide(L)'
;EQLAAARQSLAALDAQAAAPDGAQDEPQQAARAQLAQQVQQLQAERESLTQDWPRMQAGKALSFGTESGAQLAGHWALAEADQLVTSHDEGLRQNPAYPQQLQPRERSRAASEAQIARMAQRLQPERLAHSADAATGAPIVGADGLVESGNARSIAIKRVYAGQGPQAAAYKDFLQAHAAEFGLTPEQVAGMQKPVLVRVRDTPVNRAEFARQANAPTVAMMSPAEQARADAARMDSMDGLEPDESGDFSGAASRGFVRRFMARLPVSEQAAMVDADGRLSSAGYARVRNAVLAKAWGAGEGGSDALARMTESLDDNTRSISRALMMAAPETARMREAIAAGARHDADIAGDVAAAAQEISRLREAGQSVQQALAQTDAFGDKHTPEARALM
;
A
#
# COMPACT_ATOMS: atom_id res chain seq x y z
N GLU A 1 -6.59 21.81 -19.89
CA GLU A 1 -7.70 22.60 -19.27
C GLU A 1 -8.03 23.82 -20.12
N GLN A 2 -7.07 24.68 -20.43
CA GLN A 2 -7.30 25.91 -21.24
C GLN A 2 -7.95 25.64 -22.59
N LEU A 3 -7.49 24.61 -23.32
CA LEU A 3 -8.09 24.21 -24.59
C LEU A 3 -9.52 23.71 -24.45
N ALA A 4 -9.84 22.95 -23.38
CA ALA A 4 -11.19 22.47 -23.11
C ALA A 4 -12.14 23.63 -22.79
N ALA A 5 -11.71 24.57 -21.94
CA ALA A 5 -12.48 25.77 -21.60
C ALA A 5 -12.71 26.64 -22.84
N ALA A 6 -11.66 26.89 -23.66
CA ALA A 6 -11.79 27.68 -24.89
C ALA A 6 -12.79 27.03 -25.89
N ARG A 7 -12.75 25.70 -26.06
CA ARG A 7 -13.69 24.97 -26.92
C ARG A 7 -15.11 25.05 -26.39
N GLN A 8 -15.32 24.95 -25.09
CA GLN A 8 -16.64 25.07 -24.48
C GLN A 8 -17.24 26.48 -24.67
N SER A 9 -16.42 27.52 -24.49
CA SER A 9 -16.80 28.89 -24.72
C SER A 9 -17.13 29.17 -26.18
N LEU A 10 -16.34 28.62 -27.12
CA LEU A 10 -16.60 28.73 -28.55
C LEU A 10 -17.91 28.04 -28.93
N ALA A 11 -18.16 26.83 -28.42
CA ALA A 11 -19.40 26.10 -28.68
C ALA A 11 -20.65 26.83 -28.11
N ALA A 12 -20.51 27.50 -26.99
CA ALA A 12 -21.59 28.34 -26.42
C ALA A 12 -21.92 29.53 -27.33
N LEU A 13 -20.90 30.22 -27.87
CA LEU A 13 -21.12 31.32 -28.85
C LEU A 13 -21.69 30.81 -30.17
N ASP A 14 -21.28 29.65 -30.65
CA ASP A 14 -21.83 29.00 -31.84
C ASP A 14 -23.30 28.65 -31.66
N ALA A 15 -23.68 28.14 -30.48
CA ALA A 15 -25.08 27.84 -30.15
C ALA A 15 -25.95 29.09 -30.07
N GLN A 16 -25.43 30.18 -29.53
CA GLN A 16 -26.13 31.48 -29.49
C GLN A 16 -26.33 32.05 -30.90
N ALA A 17 -25.33 31.95 -31.77
CA ALA A 17 -25.39 32.42 -33.14
C ALA A 17 -26.37 31.61 -34.03
N ALA A 18 -26.64 30.36 -33.67
CA ALA A 18 -27.60 29.49 -34.38
C ALA A 18 -29.06 29.66 -33.95
N ALA A 19 -29.34 30.49 -32.93
CA ALA A 19 -30.71 30.75 -32.46
C ALA A 19 -31.51 31.61 -33.47
N PRO A 20 -32.87 31.41 -33.62
CA PRO A 20 -33.67 32.06 -34.65
C PRO A 20 -33.72 33.61 -34.58
N ASP A 21 -33.41 34.19 -33.43
CA ASP A 21 -33.35 35.62 -33.19
C ASP A 21 -31.91 36.16 -33.04
N GLY A 22 -30.93 35.36 -33.42
CA GLY A 22 -29.48 35.68 -33.26
C GLY A 22 -29.00 36.70 -34.31
N ALA A 23 -29.38 37.98 -34.19
CA ALA A 23 -28.68 39.04 -34.88
C ALA A 23 -27.23 39.07 -34.37
N GLN A 24 -26.28 38.66 -35.20
CA GLN A 24 -24.85 38.71 -34.83
C GLN A 24 -24.34 40.14 -34.95
N ASP A 25 -24.24 40.83 -33.82
CA ASP A 25 -23.53 42.09 -33.76
C ASP A 25 -22.06 41.93 -34.06
N GLU A 26 -21.44 42.94 -34.76
CA GLU A 26 -19.99 42.94 -35.06
C GLU A 26 -19.09 42.54 -33.87
N PRO A 27 -19.37 42.98 -32.61
CA PRO A 27 -18.57 42.57 -31.45
C PRO A 27 -18.62 41.08 -31.16
N GLN A 28 -19.76 40.40 -31.37
CA GLN A 28 -19.87 38.94 -31.14
C GLN A 28 -19.14 38.13 -32.20
N GLN A 29 -19.15 38.58 -33.46
CA GLN A 29 -18.37 37.97 -34.52
C GLN A 29 -16.87 38.09 -34.28
N ALA A 30 -16.41 39.26 -33.81
CA ALA A 30 -15.02 39.48 -33.44
C ALA A 30 -14.59 38.61 -32.27
N ALA A 31 -15.39 38.50 -31.20
CA ALA A 31 -15.12 37.63 -30.05
C ALA A 31 -15.05 36.15 -30.44
N ARG A 32 -15.97 35.70 -31.31
CA ARG A 32 -15.95 34.33 -31.84
C ARG A 32 -14.69 34.06 -32.67
N ALA A 33 -14.28 34.99 -33.55
CA ALA A 33 -13.06 34.84 -34.34
C ALA A 33 -11.81 34.78 -33.46
N GLN A 34 -11.71 35.64 -32.45
CA GLN A 34 -10.60 35.60 -31.47
C GLN A 34 -10.55 34.27 -30.71
N LEU A 35 -11.70 33.77 -30.26
CA LEU A 35 -11.76 32.50 -29.51
C LEU A 35 -11.43 31.31 -30.40
N ALA A 36 -11.85 31.33 -31.69
CA ALA A 36 -11.48 30.32 -32.66
C ALA A 36 -9.96 30.31 -32.93
N GLN A 37 -9.37 31.50 -33.04
CA GLN A 37 -7.90 31.63 -33.19
C GLN A 37 -7.16 31.11 -31.96
N GLN A 38 -7.66 31.42 -30.75
CA GLN A 38 -7.10 30.90 -29.50
C GLN A 38 -7.20 29.38 -29.42
N VAL A 39 -8.31 28.78 -29.80
CA VAL A 39 -8.47 27.32 -29.88
C VAL A 39 -7.45 26.69 -30.83
N GLN A 40 -7.24 27.31 -32.01
CA GLN A 40 -6.21 26.83 -32.96
C GLN A 40 -4.79 26.93 -32.40
N GLN A 41 -4.45 28.02 -31.73
CA GLN A 41 -3.14 28.20 -31.10
C GLN A 41 -2.89 27.15 -30.01
N LEU A 42 -3.87 26.94 -29.09
CA LEU A 42 -3.80 25.95 -28.03
C LEU A 42 -3.77 24.51 -28.57
N GLN A 43 -4.40 24.26 -29.74
CA GLN A 43 -4.32 22.97 -30.42
C GLN A 43 -2.91 22.72 -30.98
N ALA A 44 -2.33 23.70 -31.68
CA ALA A 44 -0.99 23.62 -32.24
C ALA A 44 0.06 23.46 -31.12
N GLU A 45 -0.07 24.21 -30.02
CA GLU A 45 0.77 24.07 -28.85
C GLU A 45 0.65 22.67 -28.24
N ARG A 46 -0.57 22.15 -28.06
CA ARG A 46 -0.80 20.80 -27.59
C ARG A 46 -0.16 19.75 -28.52
N GLU A 47 -0.34 19.87 -29.83
CA GLU A 47 0.25 18.96 -30.80
C GLU A 47 1.78 18.98 -30.71
N SER A 48 2.40 20.14 -30.59
CA SER A 48 3.84 20.28 -30.40
C SER A 48 4.31 19.62 -29.09
N LEU A 49 3.59 19.84 -27.97
CA LEU A 49 3.92 19.26 -26.67
C LEU A 49 3.67 17.75 -26.59
N THR A 50 2.79 17.19 -27.46
CA THR A 50 2.46 15.78 -27.46
C THR A 50 3.08 15.00 -28.62
N GLN A 51 3.93 15.65 -29.42
CA GLN A 51 4.56 15.04 -30.60
C GLN A 51 5.34 13.77 -30.27
N ASP A 52 5.98 13.74 -29.09
CA ASP A 52 6.78 12.62 -28.63
C ASP A 52 6.00 11.65 -27.72
N TRP A 53 4.68 11.87 -27.56
CA TRP A 53 3.88 10.98 -26.73
C TRP A 53 3.67 9.62 -27.40
N PRO A 54 3.60 8.52 -26.61
CA PRO A 54 3.39 7.20 -27.16
C PRO A 54 2.06 7.12 -27.92
N ARG A 55 2.08 6.53 -29.11
CA ARG A 55 0.89 6.27 -29.91
C ARG A 55 0.21 5.00 -29.40
N MET A 56 -0.66 5.14 -28.41
CA MET A 56 -1.47 4.05 -27.88
C MET A 56 -2.65 3.78 -28.81
N GLN A 57 -2.95 2.48 -29.01
CA GLN A 57 -4.13 2.07 -29.78
C GLN A 57 -5.35 2.06 -28.85
N ALA A 58 -6.26 3.03 -29.03
CA ALA A 58 -7.42 3.21 -28.20
C ALA A 58 -8.47 2.10 -28.41
N GLY A 59 -9.01 1.59 -27.31
CA GLY A 59 -10.13 0.69 -27.24
C GLY A 59 -11.40 1.37 -26.72
N LYS A 60 -12.31 0.58 -26.10
CA LYS A 60 -13.58 1.10 -25.59
C LYS A 60 -13.43 1.91 -24.31
N ALA A 61 -14.39 2.81 -24.07
CA ALA A 61 -14.49 3.58 -22.83
C ALA A 61 -14.69 2.68 -21.61
N LEU A 62 -14.20 3.14 -20.47
CA LEU A 62 -14.37 2.51 -19.15
C LEU A 62 -14.46 3.56 -18.05
N SER A 63 -14.81 3.11 -16.83
CA SER A 63 -14.68 3.90 -15.61
C SER A 63 -13.97 3.08 -14.54
N PHE A 64 -13.30 3.77 -13.62
CA PHE A 64 -12.66 3.14 -12.45
C PHE A 64 -12.75 4.06 -11.24
N GLY A 65 -12.86 3.44 -10.06
CA GLY A 65 -12.98 4.12 -8.79
C GLY A 65 -11.64 4.28 -8.07
N THR A 66 -11.55 5.32 -7.25
CA THR A 66 -10.48 5.47 -6.25
C THR A 66 -11.00 5.08 -4.86
N GLU A 67 -10.10 4.90 -3.90
CA GLU A 67 -10.47 4.63 -2.49
C GLU A 67 -11.40 5.71 -1.92
N SER A 68 -11.23 6.98 -2.33
CA SER A 68 -12.10 8.08 -1.91
C SER A 68 -13.52 8.03 -2.48
N GLY A 69 -13.85 7.03 -3.30
CA GLY A 69 -15.14 6.87 -3.96
C GLY A 69 -15.30 7.69 -5.24
N ALA A 70 -14.29 8.45 -5.67
CA ALA A 70 -14.34 9.18 -6.92
C ALA A 70 -14.35 8.22 -8.12
N GLN A 71 -15.28 8.42 -9.07
CA GLN A 71 -15.35 7.69 -10.34
C GLN A 71 -14.69 8.52 -11.43
N LEU A 72 -13.74 7.92 -12.16
CA LEU A 72 -12.99 8.55 -13.22
C LEU A 72 -13.28 7.86 -14.54
N ALA A 73 -13.45 8.64 -15.58
CA ALA A 73 -13.57 8.14 -16.95
C ALA A 73 -12.20 7.89 -17.57
N GLY A 74 -12.13 6.87 -18.39
CA GLY A 74 -10.97 6.51 -19.17
C GLY A 74 -11.36 5.61 -20.35
N HIS A 75 -10.36 5.09 -21.02
CA HIS A 75 -10.55 4.09 -22.06
C HIS A 75 -9.45 3.03 -22.00
N TRP A 76 -9.74 1.85 -22.54
CA TRP A 76 -8.74 0.82 -22.76
C TRP A 76 -7.79 1.23 -23.87
N ALA A 77 -6.53 0.88 -23.74
CA ALA A 77 -5.59 1.03 -24.85
C ALA A 77 -4.49 -0.05 -24.81
N LEU A 78 -3.86 -0.26 -25.96
CA LEU A 78 -2.60 -0.99 -26.07
C LEU A 78 -1.45 -0.01 -26.23
N ALA A 79 -0.41 -0.22 -25.46
CA ALA A 79 0.85 0.49 -25.53
C ALA A 79 2.00 -0.50 -25.71
N GLU A 80 3.09 -0.10 -26.35
CA GLU A 80 4.35 -0.86 -26.28
C GLU A 80 4.96 -0.73 -24.89
N ALA A 81 5.42 -1.82 -24.31
CA ALA A 81 6.00 -1.82 -22.97
C ALA A 81 7.13 -0.79 -22.81
N ASP A 82 7.95 -0.65 -23.85
CA ASP A 82 9.11 0.25 -23.86
C ASP A 82 8.71 1.74 -23.89
N GLN A 83 7.49 2.05 -24.33
CA GLN A 83 6.95 3.41 -24.37
C GLN A 83 6.30 3.84 -23.03
N LEU A 84 6.05 2.90 -22.12
CA LEU A 84 5.52 3.23 -20.81
C LEU A 84 6.61 3.84 -19.93
N VAL A 85 6.35 5.03 -19.39
CA VAL A 85 7.27 5.72 -18.47
C VAL A 85 6.93 5.26 -17.05
N THR A 86 7.73 4.35 -16.53
CA THR A 86 7.63 3.79 -15.17
C THR A 86 8.54 4.54 -14.21
N SER A 87 8.22 4.52 -12.91
CA SER A 87 8.99 5.19 -11.85
C SER A 87 10.44 4.66 -11.71
N HIS A 88 10.66 3.40 -12.08
CA HIS A 88 11.96 2.74 -12.07
C HIS A 88 12.10 1.89 -13.33
N ASP A 89 13.32 1.59 -13.73
CA ASP A 89 13.62 0.64 -14.80
C ASP A 89 13.43 -0.82 -14.32
N GLU A 90 13.72 -1.78 -15.18
CA GLU A 90 13.63 -3.20 -14.88
C GLU A 90 14.61 -3.66 -13.79
N GLY A 91 15.71 -2.94 -13.60
CA GLY A 91 16.70 -3.13 -12.54
C GLY A 91 16.38 -2.39 -11.24
N LEU A 92 15.22 -1.78 -11.14
CA LEU A 92 14.76 -0.93 -10.02
C LEU A 92 15.65 0.29 -9.77
N ARG A 93 16.40 0.76 -10.76
CA ARG A 93 17.03 2.07 -10.70
C ARG A 93 15.97 3.12 -11.00
N GLN A 94 16.02 4.21 -10.28
CA GLN A 94 15.09 5.31 -10.45
C GLN A 94 15.14 5.86 -11.87
N ASN A 95 13.98 6.04 -12.50
CA ASN A 95 13.86 6.64 -13.82
C ASN A 95 13.87 8.17 -13.70
N PRO A 96 14.90 8.87 -14.21
CA PRO A 96 14.98 10.33 -14.11
C PRO A 96 13.89 11.07 -14.92
N ALA A 97 13.33 10.43 -15.93
CA ALA A 97 12.22 10.98 -16.72
C ALA A 97 10.86 10.88 -16.01
N TYR A 98 10.77 10.16 -14.88
CA TYR A 98 9.52 9.98 -14.15
C TYR A 98 9.40 11.05 -13.04
N PRO A 99 8.29 11.83 -12.98
CA PRO A 99 8.07 12.83 -11.94
C PRO A 99 7.96 12.19 -10.55
N GLN A 100 8.88 12.53 -9.64
CA GLN A 100 8.98 11.95 -8.30
C GLN A 100 7.69 12.10 -7.48
N GLN A 101 6.97 13.19 -7.64
CA GLN A 101 5.71 13.47 -6.97
C GLN A 101 4.59 12.46 -7.30
N LEU A 102 4.74 11.69 -8.38
CA LEU A 102 3.79 10.63 -8.75
C LEU A 102 4.16 9.26 -8.16
N GLN A 103 5.30 9.16 -7.46
CA GLN A 103 5.78 7.93 -6.84
C GLN A 103 5.72 8.01 -5.30
N PRO A 104 4.58 7.68 -4.68
CA PRO A 104 4.45 7.75 -3.22
C PRO A 104 5.17 6.62 -2.48
N ARG A 105 5.64 5.58 -3.20
CA ARG A 105 6.28 4.40 -2.61
C ARG A 105 7.75 4.34 -2.95
N GLU A 106 8.59 4.16 -1.94
CA GLU A 106 9.99 3.83 -2.14
C GLU A 106 10.13 2.41 -2.69
N ARG A 107 10.78 2.25 -3.87
CA ARG A 107 10.92 0.97 -4.55
C ARG A 107 12.32 0.36 -4.46
N SER A 108 13.26 1.06 -3.85
CA SER A 108 14.62 0.56 -3.60
C SER A 108 14.68 -0.55 -2.54
N ARG A 109 13.54 -0.83 -1.88
CA ARG A 109 13.47 -1.85 -0.81
C ARG A 109 13.49 -3.26 -1.40
N ALA A 110 14.17 -4.20 -0.72
CA ALA A 110 14.17 -5.62 -1.05
C ALA A 110 12.75 -6.22 -1.19
N ALA A 111 11.77 -5.71 -0.45
CA ALA A 111 10.36 -6.08 -0.56
C ALA A 111 9.76 -5.75 -1.93
N SER A 112 10.13 -4.59 -2.53
CA SER A 112 9.68 -4.20 -3.87
C SER A 112 10.27 -5.10 -4.93
N GLU A 113 11.57 -5.43 -4.82
CA GLU A 113 12.25 -6.38 -5.72
C GLU A 113 11.58 -7.76 -5.66
N ALA A 114 11.40 -8.31 -4.47
CA ALA A 114 10.77 -9.62 -4.28
C ALA A 114 9.32 -9.65 -4.81
N GLN A 115 8.57 -8.57 -4.62
CA GLN A 115 7.21 -8.45 -5.15
C GLN A 115 7.18 -8.45 -6.68
N ILE A 116 8.02 -7.63 -7.32
CA ILE A 116 8.08 -7.48 -8.77
C ILE A 116 8.62 -8.77 -9.42
N ALA A 117 9.67 -9.37 -8.85
CA ALA A 117 10.23 -10.63 -9.34
C ALA A 117 9.19 -11.75 -9.30
N ARG A 118 8.43 -11.88 -8.20
CA ARG A 118 7.35 -12.87 -8.08
C ARG A 118 6.24 -12.61 -9.09
N MET A 119 5.85 -11.35 -9.28
CA MET A 119 4.83 -10.99 -10.26
C MET A 119 5.26 -11.34 -11.67
N ALA A 120 6.54 -11.10 -12.03
CA ALA A 120 7.09 -11.48 -13.32
C ALA A 120 7.17 -13.00 -13.52
N GLN A 121 7.63 -13.76 -12.48
CA GLN A 121 7.72 -15.22 -12.53
C GLN A 121 6.36 -15.91 -12.66
N ARG A 122 5.31 -15.34 -12.08
CA ARG A 122 3.96 -15.88 -12.02
C ARG A 122 2.96 -14.88 -12.58
N LEU A 123 3.25 -14.32 -13.75
CA LEU A 123 2.36 -13.36 -14.38
C LEU A 123 1.01 -14.02 -14.63
N GLN A 124 -0.05 -13.40 -14.15
CA GLN A 124 -1.43 -13.83 -14.33
C GLN A 124 -2.13 -12.76 -15.18
N PRO A 125 -2.29 -12.99 -16.48
CA PRO A 125 -2.85 -11.98 -17.40
C PRO A 125 -4.24 -11.48 -16.97
N GLU A 126 -5.08 -12.37 -16.42
CA GLU A 126 -6.43 -12.05 -15.97
C GLU A 126 -6.45 -10.97 -14.89
N ARG A 127 -5.43 -10.98 -14.02
CA ARG A 127 -5.26 -9.96 -12.96
C ARG A 127 -4.75 -8.61 -13.48
N LEU A 128 -4.31 -8.56 -14.72
CA LEU A 128 -3.82 -7.39 -15.43
C LEU A 128 -4.84 -6.88 -16.46
N ALA A 129 -6.09 -7.32 -16.35
CA ALA A 129 -7.20 -6.96 -17.22
C ALA A 129 -8.23 -6.11 -16.46
N HIS A 130 -9.50 -6.51 -16.46
CA HIS A 130 -10.59 -5.78 -15.85
C HIS A 130 -10.41 -5.55 -14.35
N SER A 131 -10.68 -4.33 -13.91
CA SER A 131 -10.86 -3.95 -12.51
C SER A 131 -11.66 -2.64 -12.44
N ALA A 132 -12.64 -2.61 -11.56
CA ALA A 132 -13.37 -1.39 -11.23
C ALA A 132 -12.55 -0.44 -10.35
N ASP A 133 -11.41 -0.92 -9.80
CA ASP A 133 -10.58 -0.21 -8.84
C ASP A 133 -9.30 0.31 -9.53
N ALA A 134 -8.91 1.54 -9.21
CA ALA A 134 -7.68 2.15 -9.69
C ALA A 134 -6.41 1.45 -9.20
N ALA A 135 -6.45 0.81 -8.01
CA ALA A 135 -5.29 0.14 -7.41
C ALA A 135 -4.94 -1.20 -8.07
N THR A 136 -5.90 -1.87 -8.71
CA THR A 136 -5.78 -3.23 -9.28
C THR A 136 -6.04 -3.26 -10.78
N GLY A 137 -5.97 -4.44 -11.42
CA GLY A 137 -6.18 -4.62 -12.87
C GLY A 137 -5.03 -4.07 -13.73
N ALA A 138 -5.32 -3.71 -14.98
CA ALA A 138 -4.34 -3.12 -15.89
C ALA A 138 -3.77 -1.81 -15.34
N PRO A 139 -2.51 -1.46 -15.61
CA PRO A 139 -1.93 -0.17 -15.21
C PRO A 139 -2.78 1.01 -15.71
N ILE A 140 -2.81 2.10 -14.94
CA ILE A 140 -3.41 3.36 -15.35
C ILE A 140 -2.31 4.32 -15.75
N VAL A 141 -2.48 4.92 -16.92
CA VAL A 141 -1.51 5.84 -17.52
C VAL A 141 -2.18 7.16 -17.93
N GLY A 142 -1.39 8.21 -17.98
CA GLY A 142 -1.78 9.43 -18.69
C GLY A 142 -1.62 9.27 -20.21
N ALA A 143 -2.17 10.19 -20.98
CA ALA A 143 -1.99 10.21 -22.44
C ALA A 143 -0.52 10.32 -22.88
N ASP A 144 0.34 10.81 -22.02
CA ASP A 144 1.80 10.91 -22.16
C ASP A 144 2.56 9.60 -21.86
N GLY A 145 1.86 8.51 -21.57
CA GLY A 145 2.45 7.22 -21.24
C GLY A 145 3.05 7.11 -19.81
N LEU A 146 2.94 8.16 -18.99
CA LEU A 146 3.35 8.10 -17.59
C LEU A 146 2.43 7.19 -16.78
N VAL A 147 3.00 6.20 -16.10
CA VAL A 147 2.26 5.26 -15.27
C VAL A 147 1.86 5.93 -13.94
N GLU A 148 0.59 6.25 -13.79
CA GLU A 148 0.02 6.91 -12.60
C GLU A 148 -0.38 5.91 -11.52
N SER A 149 -0.83 4.70 -11.90
CA SER A 149 -1.07 3.57 -11.01
C SER A 149 -0.59 2.27 -11.65
N GLY A 150 0.00 1.40 -10.82
CA GLY A 150 0.46 0.08 -11.28
C GLY A 150 1.92 0.03 -11.72
N ASN A 151 2.80 0.94 -11.27
CA ASN A 151 4.24 0.90 -11.58
C ASN A 151 4.86 -0.49 -11.39
N ALA A 152 4.56 -1.21 -10.28
CA ALA A 152 5.09 -2.56 -10.07
C ALA A 152 4.63 -3.55 -11.14
N ARG A 153 3.35 -3.46 -11.57
CA ARG A 153 2.78 -4.30 -12.63
C ARG A 153 3.45 -4.01 -13.97
N SER A 154 3.62 -2.74 -14.30
CA SER A 154 4.30 -2.31 -15.54
C SER A 154 5.76 -2.75 -15.58
N ILE A 155 6.51 -2.61 -14.48
CA ILE A 155 7.90 -3.09 -14.39
C ILE A 155 7.96 -4.61 -14.50
N ALA A 156 7.03 -5.35 -13.86
CA ALA A 156 6.97 -6.81 -13.97
C ALA A 156 6.70 -7.26 -15.42
N ILE A 157 5.77 -6.59 -16.14
CA ILE A 157 5.50 -6.87 -17.55
C ILE A 157 6.74 -6.59 -18.41
N LYS A 158 7.42 -5.46 -18.18
CA LYS A 158 8.68 -5.14 -18.88
C LYS A 158 9.73 -6.23 -18.67
N ARG A 159 9.90 -6.71 -17.42
CA ARG A 159 10.82 -7.83 -17.11
C ARG A 159 10.44 -9.12 -17.83
N VAL A 160 9.14 -9.42 -17.90
CA VAL A 160 8.65 -10.60 -18.63
C VAL A 160 9.03 -10.54 -20.10
N TYR A 161 8.85 -9.39 -20.75
CA TYR A 161 9.24 -9.20 -22.14
C TYR A 161 10.77 -9.21 -22.33
N ALA A 162 11.53 -8.62 -21.42
CA ALA A 162 12.98 -8.64 -21.46
C ALA A 162 13.55 -10.08 -21.32
N GLY A 163 12.91 -10.92 -20.51
CA GLY A 163 13.31 -12.30 -20.29
C GLY A 163 12.94 -13.26 -21.43
N GLN A 164 12.10 -12.86 -22.39
CA GLN A 164 11.64 -13.66 -23.53
C GLN A 164 11.14 -15.07 -23.16
N GLY A 165 10.63 -15.22 -21.95
CA GLY A 165 10.12 -16.48 -21.42
C GLY A 165 8.69 -16.80 -21.86
N PRO A 166 8.15 -17.99 -21.49
CA PRO A 166 6.80 -18.40 -21.86
C PRO A 166 5.71 -17.46 -21.32
N GLN A 167 5.98 -16.70 -20.28
CA GLN A 167 5.05 -15.73 -19.74
C GLN A 167 4.80 -14.56 -20.69
N ALA A 168 5.80 -14.17 -21.51
CA ALA A 168 5.64 -13.11 -22.50
C ALA A 168 4.67 -13.54 -23.61
N ALA A 169 4.83 -14.77 -24.12
CA ALA A 169 3.92 -15.36 -25.09
C ALA A 169 2.51 -15.51 -24.50
N ALA A 170 2.38 -16.10 -23.31
CA ALA A 170 1.10 -16.30 -22.67
C ALA A 170 0.34 -14.98 -22.41
N TYR A 171 1.04 -13.90 -22.06
CA TYR A 171 0.41 -12.59 -21.90
C TYR A 171 -0.06 -12.02 -23.24
N LYS A 172 0.75 -12.11 -24.29
CA LYS A 172 0.37 -11.68 -25.64
C LYS A 172 -0.81 -12.49 -26.18
N ASP A 173 -0.78 -13.82 -26.01
CA ASP A 173 -1.87 -14.73 -26.44
C ASP A 173 -3.18 -14.41 -25.72
N PHE A 174 -3.10 -14.14 -24.41
CA PHE A 174 -4.26 -13.69 -23.63
C PHE A 174 -4.84 -12.39 -24.18
N LEU A 175 -4.01 -11.39 -24.48
CA LEU A 175 -4.47 -10.13 -25.04
C LEU A 175 -5.12 -10.29 -26.40
N GLN A 176 -4.59 -11.19 -27.26
CA GLN A 176 -5.19 -11.50 -28.55
C GLN A 176 -6.55 -12.18 -28.41
N ALA A 177 -6.64 -13.18 -27.53
CA ALA A 177 -7.88 -13.93 -27.29
C ALA A 177 -9.01 -13.04 -26.73
N HIS A 178 -8.67 -12.04 -25.93
CA HIS A 178 -9.63 -11.17 -25.23
C HIS A 178 -9.71 -9.74 -25.80
N ALA A 179 -9.06 -9.47 -26.94
CA ALA A 179 -8.98 -8.12 -27.52
C ALA A 179 -10.35 -7.44 -27.66
N ALA A 180 -11.36 -8.16 -28.14
CA ALA A 180 -12.71 -7.64 -28.32
C ALA A 180 -13.37 -7.16 -27.01
N GLU A 181 -13.01 -7.76 -25.87
CA GLU A 181 -13.50 -7.34 -24.54
C GLU A 181 -13.05 -5.95 -24.19
N PHE A 182 -11.93 -5.49 -24.73
CA PHE A 182 -11.35 -4.17 -24.51
C PHE A 182 -11.67 -3.18 -25.64
N GLY A 183 -12.46 -3.60 -26.66
CA GLY A 183 -12.73 -2.81 -27.84
C GLY A 183 -11.53 -2.69 -28.78
N LEU A 184 -10.69 -3.69 -28.78
CA LEU A 184 -9.48 -3.84 -29.60
C LEU A 184 -9.64 -5.02 -30.57
N THR A 185 -8.71 -5.19 -31.52
CA THR A 185 -8.69 -6.34 -32.41
C THR A 185 -7.46 -7.22 -32.19
N PRO A 186 -7.56 -8.53 -32.48
CA PRO A 186 -6.40 -9.42 -32.37
C PRO A 186 -5.23 -8.98 -33.26
N GLU A 187 -5.50 -8.37 -34.42
CA GLU A 187 -4.50 -7.86 -35.36
C GLU A 187 -3.72 -6.69 -34.74
N GLN A 188 -4.41 -5.83 -33.98
CA GLN A 188 -3.74 -4.73 -33.25
C GLN A 188 -2.73 -5.29 -32.27
N VAL A 189 -3.10 -6.32 -31.51
CA VAL A 189 -2.18 -6.99 -30.56
C VAL A 189 -1.04 -7.67 -31.32
N ALA A 190 -1.35 -8.40 -32.40
CA ALA A 190 -0.35 -9.13 -33.21
C ALA A 190 0.70 -8.19 -33.79
N GLY A 191 0.29 -6.99 -34.21
CA GLY A 191 1.16 -5.99 -34.82
C GLY A 191 2.16 -5.34 -33.84
N MET A 192 2.01 -5.55 -32.56
CA MET A 192 2.89 -4.99 -31.53
C MET A 192 3.95 -6.01 -31.10
N GLN A 193 5.14 -5.51 -30.73
CA GLN A 193 6.23 -6.38 -30.28
C GLN A 193 6.05 -6.77 -28.80
N LYS A 194 5.73 -5.81 -27.95
CA LYS A 194 5.60 -5.95 -26.50
C LYS A 194 4.30 -5.29 -26.00
N PRO A 195 3.12 -5.78 -26.46
CA PRO A 195 1.85 -5.15 -26.15
C PRO A 195 1.55 -5.17 -24.63
N VAL A 196 1.13 -4.06 -24.10
CA VAL A 196 0.64 -3.92 -22.72
C VAL A 196 -0.76 -3.32 -22.75
N LEU A 197 -1.71 -4.01 -22.13
CA LEU A 197 -3.04 -3.46 -21.89
C LEU A 197 -2.95 -2.42 -20.79
N VAL A 198 -3.44 -1.22 -21.07
CA VAL A 198 -3.47 -0.10 -20.12
C VAL A 198 -4.86 0.53 -20.08
N ARG A 199 -5.13 1.25 -19.00
CA ARG A 199 -6.28 2.14 -18.85
C ARG A 199 -5.78 3.58 -18.98
N VAL A 200 -6.13 4.26 -20.01
CA VAL A 200 -5.79 5.67 -20.21
C VAL A 200 -6.82 6.52 -19.47
N ARG A 201 -6.38 7.39 -18.57
CA ARG A 201 -7.28 8.28 -17.84
C ARG A 201 -7.65 9.48 -18.70
N ASP A 202 -8.95 9.70 -18.90
CA ASP A 202 -9.49 10.83 -19.66
C ASP A 202 -9.90 11.99 -18.74
N THR A 203 -10.37 11.68 -17.52
CA THR A 203 -10.78 12.70 -16.56
C THR A 203 -9.59 13.55 -16.11
N PRO A 204 -9.61 14.88 -16.26
CA PRO A 204 -8.58 15.76 -15.72
C PRO A 204 -8.55 15.69 -14.20
N VAL A 205 -7.36 15.51 -13.60
CA VAL A 205 -7.18 15.45 -12.15
C VAL A 205 -5.81 16.04 -11.75
N ASN A 206 -5.68 16.38 -10.48
CA ASN A 206 -4.35 16.53 -9.91
C ASN A 206 -3.65 15.16 -9.87
N ARG A 207 -2.66 14.96 -10.74
CA ARG A 207 -1.99 13.66 -10.94
C ARG A 207 -1.32 13.14 -9.68
N ALA A 208 -0.71 14.00 -8.86
CA ALA A 208 -0.05 13.58 -7.62
C ALA A 208 -1.08 13.09 -6.59
N GLU A 209 -2.21 13.78 -6.48
CA GLU A 209 -3.32 13.36 -5.63
C GLU A 209 -3.92 12.04 -6.11
N PHE A 210 -4.19 11.91 -7.40
CA PHE A 210 -4.68 10.67 -7.99
C PHE A 210 -3.72 9.51 -7.75
N ALA A 211 -2.41 9.70 -7.97
CA ALA A 211 -1.40 8.66 -7.74
C ALA A 211 -1.38 8.20 -6.27
N ARG A 212 -1.60 9.10 -5.31
CA ARG A 212 -1.73 8.74 -3.89
C ARG A 212 -2.96 7.90 -3.64
N GLN A 213 -4.15 8.35 -4.09
CA GLN A 213 -5.42 7.63 -3.91
C GLN A 213 -5.44 6.27 -4.62
N ALA A 214 -4.95 6.20 -5.85
CA ALA A 214 -4.87 4.97 -6.63
C ALA A 214 -3.82 3.96 -6.13
N ASN A 215 -2.96 4.34 -5.18
CA ASN A 215 -2.01 3.45 -4.52
C ASN A 215 -2.34 3.23 -3.04
N ALA A 216 -3.41 3.82 -2.52
CA ALA A 216 -3.91 3.53 -1.19
C ALA A 216 -4.42 2.07 -1.12
N PRO A 217 -4.26 1.38 0.03
CA PRO A 217 -4.78 0.02 0.18
C PRO A 217 -6.31 0.06 0.15
N THR A 218 -6.93 -0.69 -0.74
CA THR A 218 -8.40 -0.84 -0.83
C THR A 218 -8.97 -1.84 0.17
N VAL A 219 -8.10 -2.58 0.85
CA VAL A 219 -8.45 -3.51 1.94
C VAL A 219 -7.87 -2.96 3.23
N ALA A 220 -8.68 -2.93 4.28
CA ALA A 220 -8.21 -2.57 5.62
C ALA A 220 -7.00 -3.45 5.98
N MET A 221 -5.85 -2.82 6.23
CA MET A 221 -4.68 -3.53 6.72
C MET A 221 -4.94 -3.89 8.19
N MET A 222 -4.47 -5.07 8.60
CA MET A 222 -4.48 -5.41 10.02
C MET A 222 -3.81 -4.31 10.81
N SER A 223 -4.42 -3.91 11.93
CA SER A 223 -3.75 -3.06 12.91
C SER A 223 -2.48 -3.73 13.43
N PRO A 224 -1.52 -2.99 13.96
CA PRO A 224 -0.30 -3.58 14.55
C PRO A 224 -0.59 -4.67 15.57
N ALA A 225 -1.68 -4.57 16.33
CA ALA A 225 -2.07 -5.56 17.31
C ALA A 225 -2.75 -6.79 16.71
N GLU A 226 -3.60 -6.62 15.70
CA GLU A 226 -4.14 -7.77 14.95
C GLU A 226 -3.02 -8.55 14.27
N GLN A 227 -2.06 -7.83 13.70
CA GLN A 227 -0.85 -8.42 13.11
C GLN A 227 -0.02 -9.15 14.17
N ALA A 228 0.18 -8.55 15.35
CA ALA A 228 0.91 -9.17 16.46
C ALA A 228 0.24 -10.45 16.93
N ARG A 229 -1.10 -10.47 17.06
CA ARG A 229 -1.87 -11.68 17.42
C ARG A 229 -1.77 -12.76 16.36
N ALA A 230 -1.91 -12.39 15.09
CA ALA A 230 -1.79 -13.35 13.99
C ALA A 230 -0.38 -13.95 13.91
N ASP A 231 0.65 -13.15 14.14
CA ASP A 231 2.05 -13.61 14.16
C ASP A 231 2.35 -14.46 15.40
N ALA A 232 1.82 -14.09 16.57
CA ALA A 232 1.90 -14.89 17.80
C ALA A 232 1.27 -16.27 17.64
N ALA A 233 0.12 -16.36 16.95
CA ALA A 233 -0.52 -17.64 16.66
C ALA A 233 0.28 -18.56 15.72
N ARG A 234 1.12 -17.97 14.85
CA ARG A 234 2.04 -18.71 13.96
C ARG A 234 3.32 -19.16 14.66
N MET A 235 3.61 -18.64 15.84
CA MET A 235 4.81 -18.90 16.59
C MET A 235 4.64 -20.16 17.44
N ASP A 236 5.37 -21.25 17.14
CA ASP A 236 5.26 -22.52 17.90
C ASP A 236 5.86 -22.38 19.29
N SER A 237 7.09 -21.85 19.41
CA SER A 237 7.78 -21.67 20.67
C SER A 237 8.64 -20.41 20.66
N MET A 238 9.04 -19.95 21.83
CA MET A 238 10.04 -18.89 22.00
C MET A 238 11.46 -19.41 22.25
N ASP A 239 11.74 -20.67 21.95
CA ASP A 239 13.06 -21.25 22.16
C ASP A 239 14.13 -20.47 21.42
N GLY A 240 15.24 -20.20 22.12
CA GLY A 240 16.35 -19.41 21.59
C GLY A 240 16.04 -17.92 21.37
N LEU A 241 14.96 -17.41 21.95
CA LEU A 241 14.78 -15.98 22.18
C LEU A 241 15.51 -15.63 23.48
N GLU A 242 16.55 -14.84 23.39
CA GLU A 242 17.39 -14.40 24.49
C GLU A 242 17.53 -12.87 24.46
N PRO A 243 16.58 -12.13 25.06
CA PRO A 243 16.71 -10.68 25.19
C PRO A 243 17.85 -10.34 26.16
N ASP A 244 18.59 -9.29 25.84
CA ASP A 244 19.60 -8.75 26.74
C ASP A 244 18.96 -7.92 27.89
N GLU A 245 19.80 -7.34 28.78
CA GLU A 245 19.35 -6.51 29.90
C GLU A 245 18.55 -5.27 29.46
N SER A 246 18.67 -4.86 28.19
CA SER A 246 17.85 -3.79 27.59
C SER A 246 16.54 -4.27 27.01
N GLY A 247 16.29 -5.59 26.99
CA GLY A 247 15.15 -6.21 26.30
C GLY A 247 15.36 -6.31 24.78
N ASP A 248 16.57 -6.05 24.30
CA ASP A 248 16.93 -6.17 22.90
C ASP A 248 17.25 -7.64 22.55
N PHE A 249 16.77 -8.11 21.43
CA PHE A 249 17.01 -9.47 20.90
C PHE A 249 17.64 -9.45 19.50
N SER A 250 18.21 -8.32 19.08
CA SER A 250 18.93 -8.21 17.80
C SER A 250 20.28 -8.94 17.81
N GLY A 251 20.75 -9.34 18.99
CA GLY A 251 22.01 -10.03 19.23
C GLY A 251 22.10 -11.40 18.57
N ALA A 252 23.34 -11.96 18.59
CA ALA A 252 23.64 -13.24 17.97
C ALA A 252 22.82 -14.40 18.58
N ALA A 253 22.54 -14.35 19.88
CA ALA A 253 21.80 -15.36 20.63
C ALA A 253 20.41 -15.61 20.05
N SER A 254 19.68 -14.53 19.74
CA SER A 254 18.30 -14.60 19.23
C SER A 254 18.18 -14.80 17.71
N ARG A 255 19.28 -14.84 16.95
CA ARG A 255 19.22 -14.97 15.48
C ARG A 255 18.49 -16.23 15.00
N GLY A 256 18.65 -17.33 15.71
CA GLY A 256 17.99 -18.59 15.42
C GLY A 256 16.46 -18.46 15.52
N PHE A 257 15.98 -17.83 16.57
CA PHE A 257 14.58 -17.54 16.79
C PHE A 257 14.02 -16.62 15.69
N VAL A 258 14.66 -15.48 15.44
CA VAL A 258 14.22 -14.51 14.41
C VAL A 258 14.10 -15.19 13.03
N ARG A 259 15.05 -16.04 12.66
CA ARG A 259 15.04 -16.76 11.40
C ARG A 259 13.88 -17.75 11.31
N ARG A 260 13.59 -18.50 12.39
CA ARG A 260 12.41 -19.39 12.45
C ARG A 260 11.10 -18.62 12.36
N PHE A 261 11.00 -17.51 13.07
CA PHE A 261 9.83 -16.61 12.98
C PHE A 261 9.60 -16.15 11.54
N MET A 262 10.64 -15.61 10.89
CA MET A 262 10.55 -15.16 9.50
C MET A 262 10.14 -16.27 8.53
N ALA A 263 10.69 -17.47 8.68
CA ALA A 263 10.40 -18.62 7.80
C ALA A 263 8.90 -19.02 7.79
N ARG A 264 8.14 -18.64 8.81
CA ARG A 264 6.68 -18.92 8.92
C ARG A 264 5.82 -17.86 8.25
N LEU A 265 6.41 -16.73 7.90
CA LEU A 265 5.69 -15.66 7.22
C LEU A 265 5.66 -15.91 5.69
N PRO A 266 4.63 -15.41 5.00
CA PRO A 266 4.65 -15.34 3.54
C PRO A 266 5.90 -14.61 3.05
N VAL A 267 6.49 -15.05 1.93
CA VAL A 267 7.73 -14.45 1.39
C VAL A 267 7.65 -12.93 1.18
N SER A 268 6.43 -12.43 0.83
CA SER A 268 6.20 -10.97 0.70
C SER A 268 6.33 -10.22 2.02
N GLU A 269 5.92 -10.86 3.11
CA GLU A 269 6.00 -10.30 4.45
C GLU A 269 7.43 -10.40 4.99
N GLN A 270 8.15 -11.52 4.70
CA GLN A 270 9.58 -11.66 5.04
C GLN A 270 10.41 -10.53 4.43
N ALA A 271 10.20 -10.24 3.14
CA ALA A 271 10.92 -9.20 2.44
C ALA A 271 10.64 -7.77 2.99
N ALA A 272 9.48 -7.56 3.63
CA ALA A 272 9.15 -6.29 4.28
C ALA A 272 9.85 -6.11 5.63
N MET A 273 10.38 -7.19 6.21
CA MET A 273 11.03 -7.17 7.52
C MET A 273 12.54 -6.91 7.46
N VAL A 274 13.14 -6.94 6.28
CA VAL A 274 14.58 -6.77 6.10
C VAL A 274 14.91 -5.47 5.38
N ASP A 275 16.09 -4.94 5.65
CA ASP A 275 16.67 -3.81 4.93
C ASP A 275 17.37 -4.27 3.64
N ALA A 276 18.04 -3.33 2.95
CA ALA A 276 18.76 -3.61 1.71
C ALA A 276 19.92 -4.60 1.88
N ASP A 277 20.49 -4.69 3.09
CA ASP A 277 21.59 -5.61 3.42
C ASP A 277 21.08 -6.99 3.88
N GLY A 278 19.76 -7.22 3.87
CA GLY A 278 19.14 -8.46 4.33
C GLY A 278 19.10 -8.63 5.85
N ARG A 279 19.39 -7.56 6.61
CA ARG A 279 19.27 -7.53 8.08
C ARG A 279 17.86 -7.16 8.48
N LEU A 280 17.47 -7.55 9.71
CA LEU A 280 16.16 -7.15 10.23
C LEU A 280 16.07 -5.62 10.31
N SER A 281 15.10 -5.05 9.60
CA SER A 281 14.81 -3.62 9.64
C SER A 281 14.19 -3.21 10.99
N SER A 282 14.18 -1.92 11.32
CA SER A 282 13.49 -1.43 12.53
C SER A 282 12.00 -1.83 12.55
N ALA A 283 11.33 -1.79 11.42
CA ALA A 283 9.94 -2.25 11.29
C ALA A 283 9.82 -3.78 11.49
N GLY A 284 10.76 -4.55 10.96
CA GLY A 284 10.83 -5.99 11.17
C GLY A 284 11.09 -6.33 12.64
N TYR A 285 11.99 -5.59 13.29
CA TYR A 285 12.27 -5.71 14.71
C TYR A 285 11.02 -5.43 15.55
N ALA A 286 10.34 -4.31 15.31
CA ALA A 286 9.11 -3.95 16.01
C ALA A 286 8.02 -5.02 15.84
N ARG A 287 7.89 -5.60 14.64
CA ARG A 287 6.93 -6.66 14.35
C ARG A 287 7.21 -7.93 15.18
N VAL A 288 8.47 -8.39 15.22
CA VAL A 288 8.87 -9.56 16.04
C VAL A 288 8.60 -9.29 17.51
N ARG A 289 8.99 -8.12 18.02
CA ARG A 289 8.77 -7.69 19.39
C ARG A 289 7.28 -7.72 19.77
N ASN A 290 6.44 -7.12 18.94
CA ASN A 290 5.01 -7.09 19.18
C ASN A 290 4.39 -8.49 19.17
N ALA A 291 4.85 -9.39 18.29
CA ALA A 291 4.42 -10.78 18.26
C ALA A 291 4.85 -11.56 19.52
N VAL A 292 6.07 -11.33 20.00
CA VAL A 292 6.59 -11.91 21.26
C VAL A 292 5.76 -11.45 22.44
N LEU A 293 5.50 -10.15 22.56
CA LEU A 293 4.67 -9.60 23.63
C LEU A 293 3.23 -10.13 23.57
N ALA A 294 2.64 -10.22 22.38
CA ALA A 294 1.32 -10.79 22.19
C ALA A 294 1.26 -12.28 22.56
N LYS A 295 2.29 -13.07 22.26
CA LYS A 295 2.38 -14.49 22.61
C LYS A 295 2.48 -14.69 24.13
N ALA A 296 3.33 -13.91 24.79
CA ALA A 296 3.56 -14.03 26.23
C ALA A 296 2.43 -13.44 27.07
N TRP A 297 1.97 -12.24 26.72
CA TRP A 297 1.14 -11.40 27.58
C TRP A 297 -0.24 -11.05 26.99
N GLY A 298 -0.49 -11.40 25.73
CA GLY A 298 -1.65 -10.95 24.95
C GLY A 298 -2.96 -11.65 25.30
N ALA A 299 -3.25 -11.89 26.56
CA ALA A 299 -4.54 -12.43 27.01
C ALA A 299 -5.58 -11.31 27.11
N GLY A 300 -6.66 -11.38 26.30
CA GLY A 300 -7.81 -10.47 26.36
C GLY A 300 -7.92 -9.48 25.20
N GLU A 301 -9.12 -8.90 25.05
CA GLU A 301 -9.42 -7.87 24.05
C GLU A 301 -8.64 -6.57 24.35
N GLY A 302 -7.95 -6.03 23.36
CA GLY A 302 -7.18 -4.79 23.48
C GLY A 302 -5.80 -4.92 24.12
N GLY A 303 -5.45 -6.04 24.75
CA GLY A 303 -4.16 -6.24 25.41
C GLY A 303 -2.96 -6.07 24.51
N SER A 304 -3.01 -6.63 23.30
CA SER A 304 -1.93 -6.52 22.31
C SER A 304 -1.74 -5.08 21.79
N ASP A 305 -2.82 -4.29 21.69
CA ASP A 305 -2.76 -2.88 21.27
C ASP A 305 -2.04 -2.01 22.29
N ALA A 306 -2.37 -2.19 23.57
CA ALA A 306 -1.74 -1.46 24.66
C ALA A 306 -0.24 -1.81 24.78
N LEU A 307 0.11 -3.10 24.70
CA LEU A 307 1.51 -3.55 24.75
C LEU A 307 2.33 -3.02 23.56
N ALA A 308 1.76 -2.99 22.36
CA ALA A 308 2.42 -2.42 21.20
C ALA A 308 2.70 -0.91 21.41
N ARG A 309 1.72 -0.14 21.90
CA ARG A 309 1.90 1.30 22.20
C ARG A 309 2.95 1.55 23.28
N MET A 310 2.98 0.72 24.35
CA MET A 310 3.97 0.85 25.42
C MET A 310 5.40 0.79 24.93
N THR A 311 5.67 0.02 23.89
CA THR A 311 7.02 -0.11 23.32
C THR A 311 7.48 1.13 22.56
N GLU A 312 6.55 1.97 22.11
CA GLU A 312 6.79 3.21 21.37
C GLU A 312 6.65 4.46 22.24
N SER A 313 6.33 4.28 23.53
CA SER A 313 6.12 5.38 24.47
C SER A 313 7.40 6.20 24.68
N LEU A 314 7.23 7.52 24.80
CA LEU A 314 8.32 8.44 25.18
C LEU A 314 8.57 8.49 26.68
N ASP A 315 7.64 7.96 27.51
CA ASP A 315 7.78 7.89 28.96
C ASP A 315 8.78 6.80 29.37
N ASP A 316 9.80 7.18 30.15
CA ASP A 316 10.88 6.29 30.57
C ASP A 316 10.41 5.12 31.43
N ASN A 317 9.39 5.32 32.25
CA ASN A 317 8.85 4.26 33.10
C ASN A 317 8.06 3.26 32.28
N THR A 318 7.24 3.73 31.34
CA THR A 318 6.51 2.88 30.40
C THR A 318 7.48 2.05 29.55
N ARG A 319 8.58 2.65 29.07
CA ARG A 319 9.64 1.91 28.37
C ARG A 319 10.33 0.87 29.27
N SER A 320 10.54 1.20 30.55
CA SER A 320 11.13 0.27 31.51
C SER A 320 10.23 -0.94 31.78
N ILE A 321 8.91 -0.72 31.91
CA ILE A 321 7.92 -1.80 32.02
C ILE A 321 7.93 -2.67 30.75
N SER A 322 7.89 -2.06 29.56
CA SER A 322 7.95 -2.76 28.28
C SER A 322 9.21 -3.63 28.16
N ARG A 323 10.36 -3.12 28.62
CA ARG A 323 11.64 -3.86 28.66
C ARG A 323 11.55 -5.07 29.60
N ALA A 324 11.02 -4.89 30.80
CA ALA A 324 10.84 -5.97 31.76
C ALA A 324 9.93 -7.08 31.20
N LEU A 325 8.83 -6.69 30.55
CA LEU A 325 7.93 -7.64 29.87
C LEU A 325 8.64 -8.40 28.76
N MET A 326 9.51 -7.76 27.98
CA MET A 326 10.30 -8.42 26.95
C MET A 326 11.30 -9.42 27.53
N MET A 327 11.99 -9.06 28.59
CA MET A 327 12.94 -9.97 29.27
C MET A 327 12.24 -11.19 29.83
N ALA A 328 11.05 -11.05 30.41
CA ALA A 328 10.29 -12.13 31.00
C ALA A 328 9.47 -12.95 29.97
N ALA A 329 9.32 -12.46 28.73
CA ALA A 329 8.46 -13.08 27.74
C ALA A 329 8.78 -14.54 27.42
N PRO A 330 10.06 -14.98 27.26
CA PRO A 330 10.36 -16.39 26.98
C PRO A 330 9.88 -17.34 28.07
N GLU A 331 10.11 -16.99 29.31
CA GLU A 331 9.72 -17.84 30.46
C GLU A 331 8.20 -17.85 30.64
N THR A 332 7.56 -16.68 30.51
CA THR A 332 6.10 -16.57 30.57
C THR A 332 5.43 -17.41 29.49
N ALA A 333 5.93 -17.38 28.27
CA ALA A 333 5.39 -18.21 27.20
C ALA A 333 5.57 -19.70 27.47
N ARG A 334 6.72 -20.15 27.94
CA ARG A 334 6.97 -21.55 28.32
C ARG A 334 6.02 -22.00 29.44
N MET A 335 5.85 -21.17 30.47
CA MET A 335 4.90 -21.44 31.54
C MET A 335 3.49 -21.65 30.98
N ARG A 336 3.00 -20.76 30.14
CA ARG A 336 1.66 -20.83 29.54
C ARG A 336 1.51 -22.01 28.60
N GLU A 337 2.53 -22.37 27.83
CA GLU A 337 2.55 -23.58 27.01
C GLU A 337 2.47 -24.85 27.87
N ALA A 338 3.20 -24.88 29.00
CA ALA A 338 3.14 -25.98 29.95
C ALA A 338 1.73 -26.10 30.60
N ILE A 339 1.12 -24.99 30.97
CA ILE A 339 -0.27 -24.95 31.49
C ILE A 339 -1.26 -25.50 30.42
N ALA A 340 -1.12 -25.05 29.17
CA ALA A 340 -1.95 -25.52 28.07
C ALA A 340 -1.76 -27.02 27.81
N ALA A 341 -0.56 -27.57 28.09
CA ALA A 341 -0.28 -28.98 28.01
C ALA A 341 -0.72 -29.79 29.26
N GLY A 342 -1.36 -29.17 30.22
CA GLY A 342 -1.93 -29.79 31.43
C GLY A 342 -1.00 -29.77 32.65
N ALA A 343 0.10 -29.01 32.63
CA ALA A 343 0.89 -28.79 33.85
C ALA A 343 0.07 -27.98 34.88
N ARG A 344 0.23 -28.36 36.15
CA ARG A 344 -0.39 -27.62 37.25
C ARG A 344 0.55 -26.51 37.72
N HIS A 345 0.05 -25.27 37.65
CA HIS A 345 0.65 -24.11 38.27
C HIS A 345 -0.34 -23.52 39.27
N ASP A 346 0.13 -22.98 40.38
CA ASP A 346 -0.70 -22.45 41.45
C ASP A 346 -1.49 -21.22 40.99
N ALA A 347 -0.90 -20.40 40.11
CA ALA A 347 -1.57 -19.25 39.49
C ALA A 347 -0.90 -18.87 38.17
N ASP A 348 -1.68 -18.62 37.11
CA ASP A 348 -1.25 -17.90 35.92
C ASP A 348 -1.64 -16.42 36.05
N ILE A 349 -0.71 -15.60 36.51
CA ILE A 349 -0.90 -14.14 36.69
C ILE A 349 -0.45 -13.33 35.46
N ALA A 350 -0.13 -13.97 34.34
CA ALA A 350 0.37 -13.27 33.15
C ALA A 350 -0.65 -12.24 32.63
N GLY A 351 -1.95 -12.55 32.69
CA GLY A 351 -3.03 -11.64 32.37
C GLY A 351 -3.07 -10.42 33.28
N ASP A 352 -2.90 -10.64 34.61
CA ASP A 352 -2.92 -9.57 35.62
C ASP A 352 -1.71 -8.65 35.50
N VAL A 353 -0.53 -9.21 35.24
CA VAL A 353 0.70 -8.43 34.94
C VAL A 353 0.50 -7.55 33.72
N ALA A 354 -0.05 -8.11 32.65
CA ALA A 354 -0.34 -7.35 31.43
C ALA A 354 -1.37 -6.24 31.69
N ALA A 355 -2.44 -6.53 32.43
CA ALA A 355 -3.49 -5.56 32.74
C ALA A 355 -2.93 -4.42 33.63
N ALA A 356 -2.13 -4.73 34.66
CA ALA A 356 -1.48 -3.75 35.51
C ALA A 356 -0.53 -2.85 34.72
N ALA A 357 0.31 -3.43 33.85
CA ALA A 357 1.24 -2.69 33.02
C ALA A 357 0.52 -1.71 32.06
N GLN A 358 -0.57 -2.16 31.45
CA GLN A 358 -1.40 -1.34 30.56
C GLN A 358 -2.05 -0.16 31.30
N GLU A 359 -2.61 -0.42 32.48
CA GLU A 359 -3.26 0.62 33.26
C GLU A 359 -2.26 1.64 33.78
N ILE A 360 -1.09 1.22 34.25
CA ILE A 360 0.00 2.13 34.66
C ILE A 360 0.39 3.03 33.48
N SER A 361 0.57 2.44 32.28
CA SER A 361 0.89 3.20 31.06
C SER A 361 -0.19 4.24 30.74
N ARG A 362 -1.46 3.82 30.75
CA ARG A 362 -2.61 4.69 30.50
C ARG A 362 -2.70 5.87 31.47
N LEU A 363 -2.51 5.58 32.78
CA LEU A 363 -2.54 6.61 33.83
C LEU A 363 -1.42 7.63 33.62
N ARG A 364 -0.22 7.18 33.28
CA ARG A 364 0.93 8.06 33.06
C ARG A 364 0.74 8.92 31.79
N GLU A 365 0.26 8.35 30.70
CA GLU A 365 -0.09 9.11 29.51
C GLU A 365 -1.15 10.18 29.77
N ALA A 366 -2.09 9.89 30.68
CA ALA A 366 -3.12 10.84 31.13
C ALA A 366 -2.63 11.83 32.20
N GLY A 367 -1.36 11.74 32.64
CA GLY A 367 -0.82 12.54 33.74
C GLY A 367 -1.46 12.25 35.09
N GLN A 368 -2.04 11.06 35.28
CA GLN A 368 -2.75 10.65 36.50
C GLN A 368 -1.84 9.86 37.45
N SER A 369 -2.05 10.02 38.76
CA SER A 369 -1.34 9.24 39.76
C SER A 369 -1.94 7.85 39.90
N VAL A 370 -1.09 6.80 39.89
CA VAL A 370 -1.51 5.43 40.15
C VAL A 370 -2.16 5.30 41.53
N GLN A 371 -1.61 5.96 42.57
CA GLN A 371 -2.19 5.94 43.92
C GLN A 371 -3.58 6.55 43.97
N GLN A 372 -3.82 7.65 43.25
CA GLN A 372 -5.14 8.25 43.16
C GLN A 372 -6.13 7.35 42.42
N ALA A 373 -5.69 6.72 41.35
CA ALA A 373 -6.53 5.77 40.60
C ALA A 373 -6.91 4.54 41.46
N LEU A 374 -5.96 3.99 42.22
CA LEU A 374 -6.23 2.88 43.14
C LEU A 374 -7.15 3.25 44.32
N ALA A 375 -7.15 4.53 44.74
CA ALA A 375 -8.03 5.03 45.79
C ALA A 375 -9.47 5.30 45.32
N GLN A 376 -9.68 5.41 43.97
CA GLN A 376 -11.01 5.61 43.41
C GLN A 376 -11.67 4.25 43.24
N THR A 377 -12.79 4.05 43.89
CA THR A 377 -13.70 2.92 43.65
C THR A 377 -14.74 3.37 42.66
N ASP A 378 -14.78 2.74 41.51
CA ASP A 378 -15.83 3.03 40.50
C ASP A 378 -17.21 2.64 41.04
N ALA A 379 -18.22 3.45 40.72
CA ALA A 379 -19.63 3.17 41.10
C ALA A 379 -20.16 1.85 40.53
N PHE A 380 -19.46 1.23 39.61
CA PHE A 380 -19.79 -0.05 38.94
C PHE A 380 -18.86 -1.22 39.32
N GLY A 381 -18.03 -1.06 40.36
CA GLY A 381 -17.05 -2.05 40.82
C GLY A 381 -15.64 -1.84 40.26
N ASP A 382 -14.70 -2.65 40.76
CA ASP A 382 -13.31 -2.59 40.32
C ASP A 382 -13.14 -3.12 38.89
N LYS A 383 -12.48 -2.33 38.05
CA LYS A 383 -12.14 -2.69 36.67
C LYS A 383 -11.04 -3.77 36.57
N HIS A 384 -10.28 -3.93 37.66
CA HIS A 384 -9.10 -4.78 37.69
C HIS A 384 -9.28 -5.88 38.72
N THR A 385 -8.66 -7.01 38.45
CA THR A 385 -8.56 -8.10 39.41
C THR A 385 -7.79 -7.66 40.66
N PRO A 386 -8.03 -8.29 41.83
CA PRO A 386 -7.23 -7.99 43.02
C PRO A 386 -5.72 -8.15 42.77
N GLU A 387 -5.32 -9.12 41.97
CA GLU A 387 -3.94 -9.40 41.59
C GLU A 387 -3.36 -8.27 40.74
N ALA A 388 -4.07 -7.80 39.73
CA ALA A 388 -3.63 -6.68 38.89
C ALA A 388 -3.49 -5.39 39.72
N ARG A 389 -4.43 -5.13 40.65
CA ARG A 389 -4.35 -3.99 41.59
C ARG A 389 -3.15 -4.07 42.51
N ALA A 390 -2.81 -5.26 43.01
CA ALA A 390 -1.65 -5.46 43.87
C ALA A 390 -0.32 -5.24 43.11
N LEU A 391 -0.31 -5.41 41.80
CA LEU A 391 0.84 -5.22 40.91
C LEU A 391 1.01 -3.75 40.47
N MET A 392 -0.03 -2.93 40.55
CA MET A 392 0.00 -1.49 40.24
C MET A 392 0.62 -0.68 41.40
#